data_5e1c4df2916d17b9c6e0fbc33fcd436b
#
_entry.id   5e1c4df2916d17b9c6e0fbc33fcd436b
#
_cell.length_a   1.000
_cell.length_b   1.000
_cell.length_c   1.000
_cell.angle_alpha   90.00
_cell.angle_beta   90.00
_cell.angle_gamma   90.00
#
_symmetry.space_group_name_H-M   'P 1'
#
loop_
_entity.id
_entity.type
_entity.pdbx_description
1 polymer ?
#
loop_
_entity_poly.entity_id
_entity_poly.type
_entity_poly.pdbx_seq_one_letter_code
_entity_poly.pdbx_strand_id
1 'polypeptide(L)'
;GEGCDRALLGMALLLEEGEAAPALFENPVYQRAKTWRVSTSNLTHPKFDNWGYGEVVPDGVGLAYSVKPDCVIFNITALKKHGWTEPLAHLLEEALLEMRDLHDAPKPLSKL
;
A
#
# COMPACT_ATOMS: atom_id res chain seq x y z
N GLY A 1 16.95 -3.29 -5.18
CA GLY A 1 16.16 -4.05 -4.26
C GLY A 1 16.15 -5.52 -4.63
N GLU A 2 16.45 -6.37 -3.69
CA GLU A 2 16.51 -7.82 -3.86
C GLU A 2 15.26 -8.47 -3.23
N GLY A 3 14.07 -8.01 -3.65
CA GLY A 3 12.81 -8.59 -3.19
C GLY A 3 12.62 -10.00 -3.73
N CYS A 4 12.09 -10.89 -2.88
CA CYS A 4 11.86 -12.30 -3.24
C CYS A 4 10.53 -12.54 -3.97
N ASP A 5 9.60 -11.59 -3.99
CA ASP A 5 8.24 -11.76 -4.52
C ASP A 5 8.20 -12.19 -5.98
N ARG A 6 9.04 -11.58 -6.83
CA ARG A 6 9.10 -11.96 -8.25
C ARG A 6 9.68 -13.37 -8.46
N ALA A 7 10.66 -13.75 -7.65
CA ALA A 7 11.23 -15.10 -7.69
C ALA A 7 10.19 -16.15 -7.26
N LEU A 8 9.45 -15.87 -6.18
CA LEU A 8 8.37 -16.73 -5.70
C LEU A 8 7.23 -16.85 -6.73
N LEU A 9 6.85 -15.74 -7.36
CA LEU A 9 5.88 -15.76 -8.45
C LEU A 9 6.38 -16.61 -9.63
N GLY A 10 7.63 -16.41 -10.04
CA GLY A 10 8.24 -17.19 -11.12
C GLY A 10 8.24 -18.70 -10.82
N MET A 11 8.64 -19.09 -9.61
CA MET A 11 8.60 -20.49 -9.19
C MET A 11 7.18 -21.06 -9.20
N ALA A 12 6.19 -20.31 -8.72
CA ALA A 12 4.80 -20.74 -8.75
C ALA A 12 4.24 -20.92 -10.17
N LEU A 13 4.67 -20.06 -11.13
CA LEU A 13 4.25 -20.13 -12.53
C LEU A 13 4.95 -21.23 -13.33
N LEU A 14 6.06 -21.76 -12.84
CA LEU A 14 6.82 -22.84 -13.48
C LEU A 14 6.36 -24.23 -13.02
N LEU A 15 5.43 -24.34 -12.06
CA LEU A 15 4.86 -25.63 -11.69
C LEU A 15 4.06 -26.21 -12.85
N GLU A 16 4.34 -27.43 -13.21
CA GLU A 16 3.66 -28.15 -14.28
C GLU A 16 2.28 -28.67 -13.82
N GLU A 17 1.38 -28.89 -14.76
CA GLU A 17 0.06 -29.45 -14.44
C GLU A 17 0.20 -30.85 -13.83
N GLY A 18 -0.35 -31.03 -12.62
CA GLY A 18 -0.25 -32.26 -11.85
C GLY A 18 0.98 -32.37 -10.95
N GLU A 19 1.89 -31.39 -10.97
CA GLU A 19 3.00 -31.30 -10.04
C GLU A 19 2.51 -30.83 -8.65
N ALA A 20 2.99 -31.52 -7.58
CA ALA A 20 2.68 -31.13 -6.22
C ALA A 20 3.34 -29.79 -5.89
N ALA A 21 2.55 -28.79 -5.53
CA ALA A 21 3.08 -27.49 -5.13
C ALA A 21 3.93 -27.62 -3.85
N PRO A 22 5.10 -26.96 -3.78
CA PRO A 22 5.87 -26.87 -2.53
C PRO A 22 5.00 -26.33 -1.37
N ALA A 23 5.21 -26.88 -0.18
CA ALA A 23 4.42 -26.56 1.02
C ALA A 23 4.29 -25.06 1.33
N LEU A 24 5.28 -24.25 0.92
CA LEU A 24 5.21 -22.81 1.03
C LEU A 24 4.02 -22.23 0.27
N PHE A 25 3.77 -22.66 -0.96
CA PHE A 25 2.69 -22.14 -1.79
C PHE A 25 1.31 -22.58 -1.33
N GLU A 26 1.21 -23.67 -0.59
CA GLU A 26 -0.03 -24.13 0.03
C GLU A 26 -0.28 -23.54 1.42
N ASN A 27 0.73 -22.88 2.01
CA ASN A 27 0.65 -22.33 3.34
C ASN A 27 -0.38 -21.18 3.41
N PRO A 28 -1.39 -21.24 4.29
CA PRO A 28 -2.44 -20.22 4.38
C PRO A 28 -1.91 -18.83 4.78
N VAL A 29 -0.81 -18.76 5.54
CA VAL A 29 -0.18 -17.47 5.88
C VAL A 29 0.47 -16.86 4.65
N TYR A 30 1.13 -17.66 3.81
CA TYR A 30 1.68 -17.21 2.54
C TYR A 30 0.59 -16.71 1.59
N GLN A 31 -0.52 -17.45 1.46
CA GLN A 31 -1.66 -17.02 0.63
C GLN A 31 -2.27 -15.71 1.14
N ARG A 32 -2.39 -15.55 2.46
CA ARG A 32 -2.84 -14.30 3.06
C ARG A 32 -1.87 -13.15 2.81
N ALA A 33 -0.57 -13.38 2.91
CA ALA A 33 0.47 -12.38 2.67
C ALA A 33 0.45 -11.86 1.21
N LYS A 34 0.07 -12.70 0.26
CA LYS A 34 -0.11 -12.34 -1.16
C LYS A 34 -1.37 -11.51 -1.43
N THR A 35 -2.31 -11.47 -0.50
CA THR A 35 -3.59 -10.77 -0.66
C THR A 35 -3.44 -9.32 -0.24
N TRP A 36 -3.41 -8.43 -1.19
CA TRP A 36 -3.19 -7.00 -0.96
C TRP A 36 -4.51 -6.28 -0.65
N ARG A 37 -4.91 -6.33 0.61
CA ARG A 37 -6.09 -5.61 1.10
C ARG A 37 -5.85 -4.10 1.17
N VAL A 38 -4.63 -3.67 1.37
CA VAL A 38 -4.19 -2.28 1.22
C VAL A 38 -3.13 -2.25 0.14
N SER A 39 -3.43 -1.59 -0.96
CA SER A 39 -2.50 -1.39 -2.07
C SER A 39 -2.17 0.09 -2.18
N THR A 40 -0.89 0.44 -2.10
CA THR A 40 -0.41 1.82 -2.22
C THR A 40 0.55 1.98 -3.38
N SER A 41 0.49 3.11 -4.06
CA SER A 41 1.45 3.41 -5.13
C SER A 41 1.68 4.91 -5.26
N ASN A 42 2.94 5.28 -5.40
CA ASN A 42 3.35 6.66 -5.70
C ASN A 42 3.59 6.83 -7.20
N LEU A 43 3.01 7.89 -7.75
CA LEU A 43 3.39 8.41 -9.06
C LEU A 43 3.41 9.93 -8.98
N THR A 44 4.60 10.49 -8.86
CA THR A 44 4.82 11.93 -8.79
C THR A 44 5.50 12.41 -10.04
N HIS A 45 4.87 13.34 -10.76
CA HIS A 45 5.45 13.98 -11.92
C HIS A 45 4.87 15.39 -12.10
N PRO A 46 5.66 16.39 -12.58
CA PRO A 46 5.17 17.76 -12.76
C PRO A 46 4.01 17.91 -13.74
N LYS A 47 3.83 16.95 -14.65
CA LYS A 47 2.75 16.95 -15.65
C LYS A 47 1.47 16.26 -15.20
N PHE A 48 1.46 15.66 -14.01
CA PHE A 48 0.27 15.03 -13.44
C PHE A 48 -0.23 15.85 -12.25
N ASP A 49 -1.51 16.18 -12.25
CA ASP A 49 -2.16 16.73 -11.08
C ASP A 49 -2.66 15.64 -10.16
N ASN A 50 -3.21 14.58 -10.72
CA ASN A 50 -3.76 13.47 -9.95
C ASN A 50 -3.80 12.18 -10.77
N TRP A 51 -3.92 11.03 -10.08
CA TRP A 51 -4.09 9.73 -10.68
C TRP A 51 -4.69 8.75 -9.68
N GLY A 52 -5.16 7.60 -10.13
CA GLY A 52 -5.76 6.61 -9.26
C GLY A 52 -5.88 5.25 -9.92
N TYR A 53 -6.20 4.25 -9.11
CA TYR A 53 -6.52 2.88 -9.52
C TYR A 53 -7.54 2.26 -8.55
N GLY A 54 -8.17 1.17 -8.95
CA GLY A 54 -9.12 0.44 -8.11
C GLY A 54 -8.44 -0.40 -7.03
N GLU A 55 -9.23 -0.88 -6.08
CA GLU A 55 -8.77 -1.88 -5.12
C GLU A 55 -8.32 -3.18 -5.82
N VAL A 56 -7.34 -3.88 -5.24
CA VAL A 56 -6.81 -5.13 -5.79
C VAL A 56 -7.72 -6.31 -5.47
N VAL A 57 -8.37 -6.30 -4.32
CA VAL A 57 -9.31 -7.33 -3.87
C VAL A 57 -10.61 -6.70 -3.38
N PRO A 58 -11.76 -7.39 -3.48
CA PRO A 58 -13.07 -6.82 -3.16
C PRO A 58 -13.24 -6.30 -1.72
N ASP A 59 -12.44 -6.80 -0.78
CA ASP A 59 -12.40 -6.37 0.63
C ASP A 59 -11.14 -5.54 0.93
N GLY A 60 -10.66 -4.81 -0.07
CA GLY A 60 -9.47 -3.97 0.00
C GLY A 60 -9.71 -2.51 -0.33
N VAL A 61 -8.64 -1.74 -0.26
CA VAL A 61 -8.55 -0.35 -0.65
C VAL A 61 -7.36 -0.11 -1.58
N GLY A 62 -7.53 0.72 -2.57
CA GLY A 62 -6.46 1.27 -3.39
C GLY A 62 -6.14 2.69 -2.93
N LEU A 63 -4.87 2.98 -2.73
CA LEU A 63 -4.39 4.27 -2.28
C LEU A 63 -3.29 4.77 -3.22
N ALA A 64 -3.70 5.49 -4.25
CA ALA A 64 -2.76 6.19 -5.13
C ALA A 64 -2.36 7.52 -4.51
N TYR A 65 -1.10 7.92 -4.64
CA TYR A 65 -0.69 9.22 -4.13
C TYR A 65 0.38 9.89 -4.97
N SER A 66 0.42 11.22 -4.87
CA SER A 66 1.43 12.08 -5.47
C SER A 66 1.96 13.06 -4.44
N VAL A 67 3.28 13.16 -4.33
CA VAL A 67 3.94 14.13 -3.46
C VAL A 67 4.30 15.36 -4.30
N LYS A 68 3.74 16.50 -3.96
CA LYS A 68 4.00 17.80 -4.59
C LYS A 68 4.86 18.66 -3.67
N PRO A 69 5.40 19.79 -4.14
CA PRO A 69 6.24 20.67 -3.31
C PRO A 69 5.55 21.21 -2.05
N ASP A 70 4.25 21.38 -2.09
CA ASP A 70 3.44 22.05 -1.07
C ASP A 70 2.29 21.19 -0.53
N CYS A 71 2.03 20.04 -1.12
CA CYS A 71 0.95 19.16 -0.70
C CYS A 71 1.20 17.69 -1.05
N VAL A 72 0.41 16.81 -0.48
CA VAL A 72 0.31 15.40 -0.91
C VAL A 72 -1.14 15.15 -1.32
N ILE A 73 -1.32 14.60 -2.52
CA ILE A 73 -2.64 14.30 -3.07
C ILE A 73 -2.85 12.79 -2.97
N PHE A 74 -3.96 12.37 -2.38
CA PHE A 74 -4.36 10.96 -2.29
C PHE A 74 -5.65 10.71 -3.06
N ASN A 75 -5.69 9.58 -3.76
CA ASN A 75 -6.90 8.97 -4.30
C ASN A 75 -7.17 7.67 -3.57
N ILE A 76 -8.32 7.60 -2.92
CA ILE A 76 -8.72 6.43 -2.13
C ILE A 76 -9.88 5.75 -2.84
N THR A 77 -9.73 4.48 -3.18
CA THR A 77 -10.74 3.67 -3.84
C THR A 77 -11.09 2.44 -3.01
N ALA A 78 -12.35 2.11 -2.95
CA ALA A 78 -12.88 0.90 -2.36
C ALA A 78 -14.27 0.61 -2.93
N LEU A 79 -14.76 -0.62 -2.81
CA LEU A 79 -16.14 -0.91 -3.17
C LEU A 79 -17.10 -0.08 -2.32
N LYS A 80 -18.06 0.58 -2.99
CA LYS A 80 -19.04 1.49 -2.36
C LYS A 80 -19.77 0.86 -1.17
N LYS A 81 -20.02 -0.44 -1.23
CA LYS A 81 -20.74 -1.17 -0.16
C LYS A 81 -20.03 -1.11 1.21
N HIS A 82 -18.73 -0.83 1.24
CA HIS A 82 -17.96 -0.80 2.47
C HIS A 82 -17.99 0.57 3.17
N GLY A 83 -18.19 1.66 2.42
CA GLY A 83 -18.17 3.01 2.98
C GLY A 83 -16.83 3.42 3.60
N TRP A 84 -15.71 2.84 3.17
CA TRP A 84 -14.40 3.01 3.81
C TRP A 84 -13.63 4.24 3.36
N THR A 85 -13.97 4.80 2.21
CA THR A 85 -13.18 5.87 1.59
C THR A 85 -13.15 7.16 2.42
N GLU A 86 -14.30 7.62 2.90
CA GLU A 86 -14.38 8.84 3.74
C GLU A 86 -13.69 8.67 5.10
N PRO A 87 -13.98 7.62 5.90
CA PRO A 87 -13.29 7.43 7.16
C PRO A 87 -11.77 7.27 7.01
N LEU A 88 -11.33 6.57 5.96
CA LEU A 88 -9.89 6.40 5.69
C LEU A 88 -9.23 7.71 5.29
N ALA A 89 -9.90 8.55 4.49
CA ALA A 89 -9.37 9.86 4.12
C ALA A 89 -9.14 10.73 5.35
N HIS A 90 -10.11 10.78 6.26
CA HIS A 90 -10.01 11.54 7.49
C HIS A 90 -8.88 11.04 8.41
N LEU A 91 -8.82 9.74 8.67
CA LEU A 91 -7.77 9.15 9.48
C LEU A 91 -6.37 9.32 8.88
N LEU A 92 -6.27 9.27 7.56
CA LEU A 92 -5.00 9.49 6.86
C LEU A 92 -4.53 10.94 7.01
N GLU A 93 -5.44 11.91 6.87
CA GLU A 93 -5.13 13.33 7.07
C GLU A 93 -4.68 13.58 8.51
N GLU A 94 -5.42 13.10 9.52
CA GLU A 94 -5.05 13.22 10.92
C GLU A 94 -3.66 12.63 11.19
N ALA A 95 -3.40 11.40 10.75
CA ALA A 95 -2.11 10.74 10.94
C ALA A 95 -0.94 11.51 10.31
N LEU A 96 -1.13 12.08 9.12
CA LEU A 96 -0.10 12.89 8.45
C LEU A 96 0.18 14.20 9.19
N LEU A 97 -0.86 14.84 9.71
CA LEU A 97 -0.71 16.06 10.53
C LEU A 97 0.00 15.75 11.86
N GLU A 98 -0.34 14.67 12.53
CA GLU A 98 0.37 14.20 13.73
C GLU A 98 1.85 13.90 13.45
N MET A 99 2.15 13.23 12.34
CA MET A 99 3.54 12.97 11.93
C MET A 99 4.31 14.26 11.66
N ARG A 100 3.71 15.25 11.01
CA ARG A 100 4.30 16.57 10.82
C ARG A 100 4.61 17.23 12.16
N ASP A 101 3.67 17.24 13.09
CA ASP A 101 3.81 17.87 14.39
C ASP A 101 4.93 17.21 15.23
N LEU A 102 5.07 15.89 15.14
CA LEU A 102 6.19 15.15 15.73
C LEU A 102 7.54 15.53 15.10
N HIS A 103 7.57 15.79 13.80
CA HIS A 103 8.78 16.19 13.09
C HIS A 103 9.19 17.63 13.46
N ASP A 104 8.22 18.52 13.61
CA ASP A 104 8.43 19.94 13.90
C ASP A 104 8.62 20.21 15.40
N ALA A 105 8.34 19.23 16.27
CA ALA A 105 8.59 19.36 17.70
C ALA A 105 10.09 19.61 17.99
N PRO A 106 10.42 20.52 18.91
CA PRO A 106 11.79 20.77 19.30
C PRO A 106 12.44 19.48 19.78
N LYS A 107 13.55 19.05 19.14
CA LYS A 107 14.29 17.88 19.58
C LYS A 107 14.73 18.10 21.04
N PRO A 108 14.45 17.17 21.97
CA PRO A 108 14.97 17.29 23.32
C PRO A 108 16.48 17.39 23.23
N LEU A 109 17.06 18.42 23.87
CA LEU A 109 18.51 18.58 24.00
C LEU A 109 19.06 17.27 24.54
N SER A 110 19.85 16.56 23.71
CA SER A 110 20.60 15.39 24.20
C SER A 110 21.48 15.89 25.32
N LYS A 111 21.21 15.47 26.55
CA LYS A 111 22.14 15.68 27.64
C LYS A 111 23.37 14.83 27.30
N LEU A 112 24.44 15.52 26.87
CA LEU A 112 25.80 14.97 26.85
C LEU A 112 26.24 14.61 28.25
#